data_a6bf3fd9cca9a93947921a189698ee04
#
_entry.id   a6bf3fd9cca9a93947921a189698ee04
#
_cell.length_a   1.000
_cell.length_b   1.000
_cell.length_c   1.000
_cell.angle_alpha   90.00
_cell.angle_beta   90.00
_cell.angle_gamma   90.00
#
_symmetry.space_group_name_H-M   'P 1'
#
loop_
_entity.id
_entity.type
_entity.pdbx_description
1 polymer ?
#
loop_
_entity_poly.entity_id
_entity_poly.type
_entity_poly.pdbx_seq_one_letter_code
_entity_poly.pdbx_strand_id
1 'polypeptide(L)'
;MKILPLIIAPDPLLKKISKPVEKVDDALREFMQNMVATMYQENGIGLASVQVGVLKRVLVMVIDYEIEDHDHHHKHDNCSGVHVKNSNPQYFINPEIIEFSKNNSSFNEGCLSFPGARAEVIRPESIKLKYLDFNGENQVKIFDGISATCIQHEIDHLNGITFVDKISPIKREMILKRIKKNKTNG
;
A
#
# COMPACT_ATOMS: atom_id res chain seq x y z
N MET A 1 12.45 -2.66 -16.56
CA MET A 1 11.99 -2.27 -15.20
C MET A 1 12.78 -3.04 -14.17
N LYS A 2 13.19 -2.39 -13.09
CA LYS A 2 14.00 -2.98 -12.01
C LYS A 2 13.09 -3.31 -10.83
N ILE A 3 13.26 -4.48 -10.22
CA ILE A 3 12.59 -4.82 -8.95
C ILE A 3 13.38 -4.16 -7.80
N LEU A 4 12.67 -3.44 -6.95
CA LEU A 4 13.24 -2.71 -5.82
C LEU A 4 13.15 -3.59 -4.55
N PRO A 5 14.16 -3.56 -3.67
CA PRO A 5 14.09 -4.32 -2.42
C PRO A 5 13.03 -3.73 -1.49
N LEU A 6 12.22 -4.60 -0.87
CA LEU A 6 11.23 -4.20 0.12
C LEU A 6 11.86 -3.98 1.50
N ILE A 7 11.44 -2.92 2.15
CA ILE A 7 11.72 -2.65 3.57
C ILE A 7 10.70 -3.42 4.40
N ILE A 8 11.19 -4.37 5.20
CA ILE A 8 10.36 -5.26 6.03
C ILE A 8 10.38 -4.80 7.48
N ALA A 9 9.22 -4.78 8.12
CA ALA A 9 9.08 -4.46 9.53
C ALA A 9 9.94 -5.41 10.42
N PRO A 10 10.46 -4.92 11.53
CA PRO A 10 10.22 -3.61 12.15
C PRO A 10 11.27 -2.54 11.78
N ASP A 11 11.65 -2.42 10.51
CA ASP A 11 12.63 -1.43 10.09
C ASP A 11 12.14 0.01 10.44
N PRO A 12 12.96 0.83 11.11
CA PRO A 12 12.58 2.18 11.53
C PRO A 12 12.30 3.14 10.35
N LEU A 13 12.76 2.81 9.14
CA LEU A 13 12.48 3.60 7.95
C LEU A 13 10.97 3.70 7.66
N LEU A 14 10.21 2.63 7.96
CA LEU A 14 8.74 2.61 7.80
C LEU A 14 8.01 3.61 8.71
N LYS A 15 8.71 4.21 9.68
CA LYS A 15 8.20 5.24 10.59
C LYS A 15 8.63 6.66 10.21
N LYS A 16 9.33 6.82 9.10
CA LYS A 16 9.76 8.14 8.62
C LYS A 16 8.69 8.77 7.76
N ILE A 17 8.55 10.09 7.89
CA ILE A 17 7.64 10.90 7.06
C ILE A 17 8.31 11.18 5.72
N SER A 18 7.60 10.89 4.64
CA SER A 18 8.04 11.15 3.27
C SER A 18 7.89 12.64 2.92
N LYS A 19 8.86 13.17 2.18
CA LYS A 19 8.92 14.57 1.76
C LYS A 19 8.15 14.79 0.45
N PRO A 20 7.54 15.96 0.24
CA PRO A 20 6.93 16.30 -1.03
C PRO A 20 7.91 16.18 -2.21
N VAL A 21 7.37 15.81 -3.36
CA VAL A 21 8.06 15.84 -4.64
C VAL A 21 7.95 17.26 -5.21
N GLU A 22 9.07 17.87 -5.56
CA GLU A 22 9.11 19.21 -6.12
C GLU A 22 8.92 19.21 -7.64
N LYS A 23 9.40 18.17 -8.32
CA LYS A 23 9.36 18.06 -9.78
C LYS A 23 9.08 16.63 -10.22
N VAL A 24 8.19 16.49 -11.21
CA VAL A 24 7.91 15.23 -11.89
C VAL A 24 8.79 15.17 -13.14
N ASP A 25 9.95 14.54 -13.00
CA ASP A 25 10.92 14.32 -14.07
C ASP A 25 10.97 12.85 -14.51
N ASP A 26 11.78 12.55 -15.52
CA ASP A 26 11.89 11.19 -16.07
C ASP A 26 12.49 10.20 -15.06
N ALA A 27 13.38 10.65 -14.18
CA ALA A 27 13.93 9.81 -13.11
C ALA A 27 12.84 9.41 -12.11
N LEU A 28 11.91 10.31 -11.78
CA LEU A 28 10.76 9.98 -10.94
C LEU A 28 9.79 9.02 -11.66
N ARG A 29 9.55 9.22 -12.96
CA ARG A 29 8.70 8.31 -13.76
C ARG A 29 9.28 6.91 -13.83
N GLU A 30 10.59 6.78 -14.09
CA GLU A 30 11.28 5.49 -14.06
C GLU A 30 11.19 4.84 -12.67
N PHE A 31 11.40 5.60 -11.61
CA PHE A 31 11.24 5.11 -10.24
C PHE A 31 9.82 4.57 -9.98
N MET A 32 8.78 5.30 -10.38
CA MET A 32 7.38 4.86 -10.23
C MET A 32 7.07 3.60 -11.03
N GLN A 33 7.63 3.46 -12.24
CA GLN A 33 7.50 2.23 -13.05
C GLN A 33 8.19 1.03 -12.36
N ASN A 34 9.33 1.25 -11.72
CA ASN A 34 10.02 0.22 -10.94
C ASN A 34 9.23 -0.15 -9.67
N MET A 35 8.54 0.82 -9.03
CA MET A 35 7.60 0.54 -7.93
C MET A 35 6.44 -0.35 -8.39
N VAL A 36 5.85 -0.06 -9.55
CA VAL A 36 4.77 -0.89 -10.13
C VAL A 36 5.27 -2.31 -10.41
N ALA A 37 6.44 -2.47 -11.01
CA ALA A 37 7.02 -3.78 -11.27
C ALA A 37 7.25 -4.56 -9.96
N THR A 38 7.73 -3.89 -8.90
CA THR A 38 7.92 -4.46 -7.57
C THR A 38 6.59 -4.87 -6.95
N MET A 39 5.59 -3.99 -7.01
CA MET A 39 4.24 -4.27 -6.51
C MET A 39 3.64 -5.53 -7.13
N TYR A 40 3.76 -5.70 -8.46
CA TYR A 40 3.28 -6.90 -9.14
C TYR A 40 4.06 -8.16 -8.77
N GLN A 41 5.39 -8.06 -8.72
CA GLN A 41 6.26 -9.17 -8.32
C GLN A 41 5.88 -9.72 -6.93
N GLU A 42 5.46 -8.85 -6.03
CA GLU A 42 5.07 -9.18 -4.66
C GLU A 42 3.56 -9.45 -4.48
N ASN A 43 2.79 -9.52 -5.59
CA ASN A 43 1.34 -9.72 -5.60
C ASN A 43 0.59 -8.68 -4.74
N GLY A 44 1.06 -7.42 -4.76
CA GLY A 44 0.44 -6.29 -4.07
C GLY A 44 -0.52 -5.53 -4.97
N ILE A 45 -1.46 -4.80 -4.35
CA ILE A 45 -2.40 -3.89 -5.02
C ILE A 45 -2.03 -2.41 -4.81
N GLY A 46 -1.13 -2.12 -3.87
CA GLY A 46 -0.60 -0.80 -3.56
C GLY A 46 0.83 -0.89 -3.06
N LEU A 47 1.59 0.19 -3.24
CA LEU A 47 2.96 0.32 -2.73
C LEU A 47 3.33 1.79 -2.56
N ALA A 48 3.77 2.16 -1.35
CA ALA A 48 4.32 3.48 -1.05
C ALA A 48 5.85 3.49 -1.18
N SER A 49 6.40 4.61 -1.61
CA SER A 49 7.84 4.77 -1.87
C SER A 49 8.74 4.47 -0.66
N VAL A 50 8.27 4.74 0.56
CA VAL A 50 9.03 4.42 1.79
C VAL A 50 9.24 2.91 1.96
N GLN A 51 8.34 2.08 1.44
CA GLN A 51 8.46 0.62 1.49
C GLN A 51 9.58 0.07 0.58
N VAL A 52 10.08 0.90 -0.32
CA VAL A 52 11.27 0.60 -1.16
C VAL A 52 12.44 1.54 -0.84
N GLY A 53 12.45 2.12 0.36
CA GLY A 53 13.58 2.87 0.89
C GLY A 53 13.67 4.34 0.45
N VAL A 54 12.67 4.88 -0.24
CA VAL A 54 12.67 6.26 -0.76
C VAL A 54 11.66 7.12 -0.02
N LEU A 55 12.12 8.20 0.62
CA LEU A 55 11.28 9.11 1.40
C LEU A 55 10.71 10.26 0.54
N LYS A 56 9.96 9.92 -0.50
CA LYS A 56 9.21 10.87 -1.35
C LYS A 56 7.70 10.60 -1.21
N ARG A 57 6.86 11.61 -1.33
CA ARG A 57 5.41 11.42 -1.30
C ARG A 57 4.89 10.88 -2.63
N VAL A 58 5.12 9.59 -2.84
CA VAL A 58 4.70 8.85 -4.03
C VAL A 58 4.11 7.51 -3.61
N LEU A 59 3.00 7.14 -4.20
CA LEU A 59 2.44 5.80 -4.11
C LEU A 59 1.95 5.33 -5.49
N VAL A 60 1.90 4.03 -5.68
CA VAL A 60 1.33 3.39 -6.86
C VAL A 60 0.25 2.40 -6.44
N MET A 61 -0.76 2.20 -7.27
CA MET A 61 -1.86 1.30 -7.00
C MET A 61 -2.43 0.72 -8.30
N VAL A 62 -3.05 -0.45 -8.22
CA VAL A 62 -3.91 -1.03 -9.25
C VAL A 62 -5.35 -0.87 -8.82
N ILE A 63 -6.19 -0.22 -9.64
CA ILE A 63 -7.59 0.05 -9.34
C ILE A 63 -8.49 -1.08 -9.87
N ASP A 64 -8.17 -1.60 -11.06
CA ASP A 64 -8.92 -2.66 -11.71
C ASP A 64 -8.30 -4.01 -11.35
N TYR A 65 -8.88 -4.71 -10.38
CA TYR A 65 -8.53 -6.08 -10.06
C TYR A 65 -9.81 -6.91 -9.96
N GLU A 66 -9.76 -8.10 -10.50
CA GLU A 66 -10.79 -9.12 -10.30
C GLU A 66 -10.39 -9.98 -9.10
N ILE A 67 -11.26 -10.05 -8.09
CA ILE A 67 -11.12 -11.04 -7.02
C ILE A 67 -11.70 -12.33 -7.61
N GLU A 68 -10.86 -13.30 -7.95
CA GLU A 68 -11.33 -14.65 -8.19
C GLU A 68 -11.66 -15.29 -6.84
N ASP A 69 -12.96 -15.37 -6.51
CA ASP A 69 -13.45 -16.21 -5.41
C ASP A 69 -13.24 -17.68 -5.83
N HIS A 70 -12.16 -18.26 -5.41
CA HIS A 70 -11.96 -19.69 -5.48
C HIS A 70 -12.70 -20.38 -4.33
N ASP A 71 -14.01 -20.61 -4.56
CA ASP A 71 -14.80 -21.57 -3.79
C ASP A 71 -14.38 -22.98 -4.22
N HIS A 72 -13.23 -23.46 -3.78
CA HIS A 72 -12.88 -24.88 -3.85
C HIS A 72 -11.99 -25.31 -2.68
N HIS A 73 -12.55 -26.24 -1.93
CA HIS A 73 -11.91 -27.09 -0.95
C HIS A 73 -10.55 -27.63 -1.43
N HIS A 74 -9.45 -27.01 -1.07
CA HIS A 74 -8.17 -27.68 -0.88
C HIS A 74 -7.38 -26.97 0.23
N LYS A 75 -7.13 -27.75 1.28
CA LYS A 75 -6.20 -27.45 2.36
C LYS A 75 -4.80 -27.28 1.77
N HIS A 76 -4.34 -26.04 1.62
CA HIS A 76 -2.91 -25.71 1.76
C HIS A 76 -2.80 -24.19 2.00
N ASP A 77 -2.10 -23.87 3.05
CA ASP A 77 -1.79 -22.54 3.53
C ASP A 77 -1.10 -21.68 2.46
N ASN A 78 -1.42 -20.37 2.47
CA ASN A 78 -0.71 -19.27 1.79
C ASN A 78 -0.99 -19.00 0.31
N CYS A 79 -2.24 -18.73 -0.07
CA CYS A 79 -2.47 -17.95 -1.30
C CYS A 79 -3.84 -17.25 -1.26
N SER A 80 -3.92 -16.05 -0.71
CA SER A 80 -4.89 -15.08 -1.20
C SER A 80 -4.21 -14.31 -2.35
N GLY A 81 -4.03 -15.00 -3.49
CA GLY A 81 -3.51 -14.40 -4.69
C GLY A 81 -4.60 -13.54 -5.34
N VAL A 82 -4.49 -12.23 -5.20
CA VAL A 82 -5.18 -11.32 -6.10
C VAL A 82 -4.49 -11.47 -7.46
N HIS A 83 -5.10 -12.22 -8.37
CA HIS A 83 -4.63 -12.28 -9.75
C HIS A 83 -5.05 -11.00 -10.46
N VAL A 84 -4.10 -10.10 -10.68
CA VAL A 84 -4.30 -8.85 -11.39
C VAL A 84 -4.32 -9.14 -12.89
N LYS A 85 -5.49 -9.33 -13.46
CA LYS A 85 -5.71 -9.38 -14.92
C LYS A 85 -5.97 -7.98 -15.45
N ASN A 86 -5.22 -7.56 -16.49
CA ASN A 86 -5.37 -6.27 -17.18
C ASN A 86 -5.24 -5.04 -16.29
N SER A 87 -4.06 -4.88 -15.71
CA SER A 87 -3.80 -3.83 -14.76
C SER A 87 -3.46 -2.50 -15.44
N ASN A 88 -4.25 -1.48 -15.14
CA ASN A 88 -3.92 -0.10 -15.43
C ASN A 88 -3.38 0.55 -14.13
N PRO A 89 -2.05 0.55 -13.91
CA PRO A 89 -1.49 1.09 -12.69
C PRO A 89 -1.73 2.59 -12.60
N GLN A 90 -2.13 3.04 -11.42
CA GLN A 90 -2.34 4.44 -11.10
C GLN A 90 -1.17 4.97 -10.28
N TYR A 91 -0.81 6.22 -10.51
CA TYR A 91 0.31 6.91 -9.91
C TYR A 91 -0.18 8.13 -9.14
N PHE A 92 0.25 8.26 -7.90
CA PHE A 92 -0.17 9.35 -7.04
C PHE A 92 1.06 10.04 -6.46
N ILE A 93 1.29 11.27 -6.87
CA ILE A 93 2.40 12.09 -6.42
C ILE A 93 1.84 13.21 -5.53
N ASN A 94 2.43 13.41 -4.37
CA ASN A 94 1.96 14.36 -3.35
C ASN A 94 0.47 14.18 -3.01
N PRO A 95 0.00 12.94 -2.74
CA PRO A 95 -1.41 12.72 -2.45
C PRO A 95 -1.81 13.42 -1.15
N GLU A 96 -2.98 14.07 -1.19
CA GLU A 96 -3.62 14.76 -0.08
C GLU A 96 -5.11 14.42 -0.05
N ILE A 97 -5.59 13.82 1.04
CA ILE A 97 -7.01 13.59 1.24
C ILE A 97 -7.64 14.90 1.69
N ILE A 98 -8.54 15.45 0.88
CA ILE A 98 -9.18 16.74 1.13
C ILE A 98 -10.60 16.58 1.72
N GLU A 99 -11.18 15.37 1.66
CA GLU A 99 -12.48 15.06 2.25
C GLU A 99 -12.56 13.56 2.56
N PHE A 100 -13.19 13.22 3.69
CA PHE A 100 -13.51 11.86 4.10
C PHE A 100 -15.03 11.67 4.16
N SER A 101 -15.53 10.49 3.79
CA SER A 101 -16.93 10.13 4.06
C SER A 101 -17.21 10.07 5.56
N LYS A 102 -18.48 10.25 5.92
CA LYS A 102 -18.94 10.04 7.30
C LYS A 102 -19.06 8.55 7.65
N ASN A 103 -19.32 7.72 6.64
CA ASN A 103 -19.44 6.28 6.80
C ASN A 103 -18.04 5.65 6.80
N ASN A 104 -17.93 4.57 7.56
CA ASN A 104 -16.72 3.76 7.63
C ASN A 104 -17.01 2.36 7.08
N SER A 105 -15.97 1.73 6.53
CA SER A 105 -15.94 0.32 6.14
C SER A 105 -14.80 -0.40 6.86
N SER A 106 -14.92 -1.71 6.98
CA SER A 106 -13.90 -2.55 7.58
C SER A 106 -13.33 -3.49 6.53
N PHE A 107 -11.99 -3.54 6.42
CA PHE A 107 -11.28 -4.45 5.51
C PHE A 107 -10.20 -5.20 6.26
N ASN A 108 -9.99 -6.46 5.85
CA ASN A 108 -8.88 -7.29 6.34
C ASN A 108 -7.60 -6.92 5.58
N GLU A 109 -6.90 -5.89 6.06
CA GLU A 109 -5.71 -5.34 5.41
C GLU A 109 -4.49 -6.24 5.62
N GLY A 110 -3.69 -6.36 4.56
CA GLY A 110 -2.32 -6.87 4.57
C GLY A 110 -1.35 -5.79 4.11
N CYS A 111 -0.05 -6.05 4.20
CA CYS A 111 0.98 -5.11 3.78
C CYS A 111 2.23 -5.86 3.33
N LEU A 112 2.82 -5.47 2.19
CA LEU A 112 4.05 -6.07 1.68
C LEU A 112 5.22 -5.94 2.66
N SER A 113 5.25 -4.87 3.46
CA SER A 113 6.25 -4.67 4.52
C SER A 113 6.00 -5.52 5.78
N PHE A 114 4.88 -6.25 5.85
CA PHE A 114 4.49 -7.11 6.98
C PHE A 114 4.08 -8.50 6.47
N PRO A 115 5.03 -9.31 5.95
CA PRO A 115 4.72 -10.57 5.28
C PRO A 115 3.92 -11.53 6.17
N GLY A 116 2.82 -12.05 5.60
CA GLY A 116 1.92 -12.99 6.27
C GLY A 116 1.10 -12.40 7.42
N ALA A 117 1.12 -11.07 7.63
CA ALA A 117 0.30 -10.40 8.63
C ALA A 117 -0.93 -9.77 7.98
N ARG A 118 -2.09 -9.98 8.61
CA ARG A 118 -3.35 -9.34 8.27
C ARG A 118 -4.10 -8.92 9.52
N ALA A 119 -4.89 -7.85 9.41
CA ALA A 119 -5.79 -7.44 10.46
C ALA A 119 -6.94 -6.61 9.89
N GLU A 120 -8.07 -6.70 10.57
CA GLU A 120 -9.23 -5.86 10.30
C GLU A 120 -8.95 -4.42 10.72
N VAL A 121 -9.09 -3.49 9.76
CA VAL A 121 -8.90 -2.06 9.96
C VAL A 121 -10.15 -1.32 9.51
N ILE A 122 -10.60 -0.37 10.33
CA ILE A 122 -11.75 0.48 10.02
C ILE A 122 -11.22 1.78 9.42
N ARG A 123 -11.78 2.15 8.25
CA ARG A 123 -11.43 3.38 7.53
C ARG A 123 -12.69 4.06 6.97
N PRO A 124 -12.65 5.37 6.71
CA PRO A 124 -13.65 6.03 5.86
C PRO A 124 -13.86 5.27 4.56
N GLU A 125 -15.14 5.02 4.22
CA GLU A 125 -15.57 4.23 3.07
C GLU A 125 -15.18 4.87 1.75
N SER A 126 -15.19 6.21 1.69
CA SER A 126 -14.75 6.96 0.52
C SER A 126 -13.94 8.19 0.91
N ILE A 127 -13.09 8.62 -0.01
CA ILE A 127 -12.22 9.79 0.12
C ILE A 127 -12.25 10.63 -1.14
N LYS A 128 -12.08 11.94 -0.99
CA LYS A 128 -11.76 12.84 -2.09
C LYS A 128 -10.27 13.19 -2.02
N LEU A 129 -9.55 12.84 -3.07
CA LEU A 129 -8.10 12.92 -3.14
C LEU A 129 -7.66 13.97 -4.15
N LYS A 130 -6.72 14.83 -3.75
CA LYS A 130 -5.95 15.70 -4.61
C LYS A 130 -4.54 15.14 -4.77
N TYR A 131 -4.01 15.08 -6.00
CA TYR A 131 -2.68 14.53 -6.28
C TYR A 131 -2.17 15.02 -7.65
N LEU A 132 -0.89 14.81 -7.93
CA LEU A 132 -0.34 14.89 -9.28
C LEU A 132 -0.29 13.47 -9.87
N ASP A 133 -0.69 13.34 -11.12
CA ASP A 133 -0.60 12.08 -11.86
C ASP A 133 0.82 11.82 -12.42
N PHE A 134 0.97 10.74 -13.21
CA PHE A 134 2.24 10.36 -13.85
C PHE A 134 2.86 11.46 -14.70
N ASN A 135 2.05 12.33 -15.32
CA ASN A 135 2.49 13.45 -16.15
C ASN A 135 2.83 14.70 -15.33
N GLY A 136 2.46 14.72 -14.04
CA GLY A 136 2.59 15.88 -13.16
C GLY A 136 1.38 16.82 -13.25
N GLU A 137 0.24 16.34 -13.78
CA GLU A 137 -1.00 17.11 -13.87
C GLU A 137 -1.82 17.00 -12.60
N ASN A 138 -2.42 18.12 -12.17
CA ASN A 138 -3.28 18.14 -10.99
C ASN A 138 -4.56 17.35 -11.23
N GLN A 139 -4.84 16.44 -10.32
CA GLN A 139 -6.05 15.62 -10.30
C GLN A 139 -6.80 15.80 -8.98
N VAL A 140 -8.13 15.78 -9.07
CA VAL A 140 -9.01 15.69 -7.91
C VAL A 140 -10.07 14.64 -8.22
N LYS A 141 -10.08 13.53 -7.48
CA LYS A 141 -10.98 12.40 -7.72
C LYS A 141 -11.55 11.87 -6.41
N ILE A 142 -12.73 11.25 -6.51
CA ILE A 142 -13.35 10.48 -5.42
C ILE A 142 -13.00 9.01 -5.64
N PHE A 143 -12.60 8.36 -4.56
CA PHE A 143 -12.36 6.91 -4.49
C PHE A 143 -13.23 6.33 -3.40
N ASP A 144 -13.71 5.10 -3.59
CA ASP A 144 -14.53 4.36 -2.65
C ASP A 144 -14.06 2.91 -2.47
N GLY A 145 -14.69 2.21 -1.52
CA GLY A 145 -14.46 0.81 -1.26
C GLY A 145 -12.99 0.47 -1.05
N ILE A 146 -12.53 -0.58 -1.73
CA ILE A 146 -11.15 -1.06 -1.58
C ILE A 146 -10.12 -0.08 -2.14
N SER A 147 -10.47 0.70 -3.18
CA SER A 147 -9.58 1.72 -3.73
C SER A 147 -9.33 2.83 -2.71
N ALA A 148 -10.37 3.29 -2.02
CA ALA A 148 -10.23 4.25 -0.93
C ALA A 148 -9.42 3.68 0.24
N THR A 149 -9.65 2.42 0.60
CA THR A 149 -8.89 1.73 1.65
C THR A 149 -7.42 1.62 1.30
N CYS A 150 -7.08 1.18 0.08
CA CYS A 150 -5.70 1.05 -0.39
C CYS A 150 -4.98 2.41 -0.39
N ILE A 151 -5.57 3.45 -0.96
CA ILE A 151 -4.97 4.79 -0.97
C ILE A 151 -4.70 5.29 0.45
N GLN A 152 -5.64 5.13 1.38
CA GLN A 152 -5.46 5.52 2.77
C GLN A 152 -4.33 4.73 3.45
N HIS A 153 -4.21 3.43 3.15
CA HIS A 153 -3.12 2.58 3.64
C HIS A 153 -1.76 3.10 3.16
N GLU A 154 -1.64 3.41 1.86
CA GLU A 154 -0.38 3.90 1.29
C GLU A 154 -0.05 5.33 1.75
N ILE A 155 -1.05 6.20 1.94
CA ILE A 155 -0.83 7.54 2.52
C ILE A 155 -0.38 7.44 3.99
N ASP A 156 -0.91 6.48 4.75
CA ASP A 156 -0.41 6.22 6.10
C ASP A 156 1.10 5.91 6.06
N HIS A 157 1.57 5.06 5.16
CA HIS A 157 3.00 4.79 4.98
C HIS A 157 3.80 6.06 4.70
N LEU A 158 3.30 6.95 3.84
CA LEU A 158 3.97 8.24 3.57
C LEU A 158 4.04 9.16 4.80
N ASN A 159 3.19 8.94 5.79
CA ASN A 159 3.14 9.67 7.05
C ASN A 159 3.83 8.91 8.21
N GLY A 160 4.52 7.79 7.93
CA GLY A 160 5.21 6.98 8.94
C GLY A 160 4.27 6.15 9.81
N ILE A 161 3.04 5.92 9.35
CA ILE A 161 2.00 5.12 10.01
C ILE A 161 1.88 3.79 9.26
N THR A 162 1.60 2.71 9.98
CA THR A 162 1.37 1.39 9.39
C THR A 162 0.03 0.83 9.88
N PHE A 163 -0.56 -0.13 9.16
CA PHE A 163 -1.87 -0.68 9.55
C PHE A 163 -1.88 -1.27 10.97
N VAL A 164 -0.74 -1.75 11.47
CA VAL A 164 -0.62 -2.25 12.84
C VAL A 164 -0.73 -1.15 13.91
N ASP A 165 -0.60 0.13 13.54
CA ASP A 165 -0.83 1.25 14.44
C ASP A 165 -2.34 1.57 14.61
N LYS A 166 -3.19 1.00 13.74
CA LYS A 166 -4.64 1.20 13.75
C LYS A 166 -5.41 0.06 14.40
N ILE A 167 -4.73 -0.94 14.91
CA ILE A 167 -5.31 -2.10 15.60
C ILE A 167 -4.98 -2.09 17.10
N SER A 168 -5.59 -3.01 17.87
CA SER A 168 -5.33 -3.07 19.30
C SER A 168 -3.86 -3.33 19.62
N PRO A 169 -3.32 -2.79 20.74
CA PRO A 169 -1.92 -2.97 21.13
C PRO A 169 -1.51 -4.44 21.24
N ILE A 170 -2.41 -5.30 21.70
CA ILE A 170 -2.16 -6.74 21.84
C ILE A 170 -1.94 -7.39 20.46
N LYS A 171 -2.85 -7.14 19.50
CA LYS A 171 -2.72 -7.66 18.13
C LYS A 171 -1.45 -7.14 17.44
N ARG A 172 -1.16 -5.84 17.61
CA ARG A 172 0.08 -5.21 17.10
C ARG A 172 1.32 -5.94 17.63
N GLU A 173 1.41 -6.15 18.95
CA GLU A 173 2.56 -6.81 19.55
C GLU A 173 2.74 -8.23 19.05
N MET A 174 1.66 -9.00 18.91
CA MET A 174 1.68 -10.37 18.37
C MET A 174 2.24 -10.39 16.93
N ILE A 175 1.76 -9.48 16.06
CA ILE A 175 2.25 -9.36 14.67
C ILE A 175 3.75 -9.04 14.67
N LEU A 176 4.18 -8.03 15.41
CA LEU A 176 5.59 -7.62 15.45
C LEU A 176 6.52 -8.71 16.01
N LYS A 177 6.09 -9.45 17.03
CA LYS A 177 6.84 -10.59 17.57
C LYS A 177 6.99 -11.70 16.52
N ARG A 178 5.91 -12.03 15.79
CA ARG A 178 5.93 -13.04 14.72
C ARG A 178 6.91 -12.65 13.60
N ILE A 179 6.88 -11.41 13.14
CA ILE A 179 7.77 -10.94 12.08
C ILE A 179 9.23 -10.98 12.54
N LYS A 180 9.54 -10.54 13.76
CA LYS A 180 10.89 -10.63 14.32
C LYS A 180 11.40 -12.09 14.35
N LYS A 181 10.57 -13.03 14.78
CA LYS A 181 10.93 -14.44 14.84
C LYS A 181 11.24 -15.02 13.46
N ASN A 182 10.45 -14.68 12.45
CA ASN A 182 10.68 -15.15 11.09
C ASN A 182 11.99 -14.60 10.49
N LYS A 183 12.39 -13.37 10.85
CA LYS A 183 13.63 -12.74 10.38
C LYS A 183 14.89 -13.33 11.02
N THR A 184 14.78 -13.98 12.20
CA THR A 184 15.92 -14.63 12.86
C THR A 184 16.10 -16.09 12.44
N ASN A 185 15.12 -16.71 11.79
CA ASN A 185 15.14 -18.11 11.39
C ASN A 185 15.34 -18.32 9.88
N GLY A 186 15.51 -17.28 9.09
CA GLY A 186 15.87 -17.28 7.65
C GLY A 186 17.18 -16.53 7.40
#